data_e4db8331b84770f44e2e5ef000955c6e
#
_entry.id   e4db8331b84770f44e2e5ef000955c6e
#
_cell.length_a   1.000
_cell.length_b   1.000
_cell.length_c   1.000
_cell.angle_alpha   90.00
_cell.angle_beta   90.00
_cell.angle_gamma   90.00
#
_symmetry.space_group_name_H-M   'P 1'
#
loop_
_entity.id
_entity.type
_entity.pdbx_description
1 polymer ?
#
loop_
_entity_poly.entity_id
_entity_poly.type
_entity_poly.pdbx_seq_one_letter_code
_entity_poly.pdbx_strand_id
1 'polypeptide(L)' 'MKKGQRVSWIYQGKRTFGTVTAMGGARAAIKSPKGGNIVRVGTADDPVVKIKSESTGNPVLKRRSQLKAA' A
#
# COMPACT_ATOMS: atom_id res chain seq x y z
N MET A 1 -11.18 1.78 -4.49
CA MET A 1 -10.25 0.64 -4.35
C MET A 1 -10.79 -0.35 -3.36
N LYS A 2 -10.62 -1.63 -3.61
CA LYS A 2 -11.14 -2.66 -2.73
C LYS A 2 -10.16 -3.82 -2.62
N LYS A 3 -10.34 -4.66 -1.59
CA LYS A 3 -9.53 -5.84 -1.36
C LYS A 3 -9.51 -6.75 -2.58
N GLY A 4 -8.32 -7.21 -2.94
CA GLY A 4 -8.12 -8.09 -4.09
C GLY A 4 -7.86 -7.35 -5.40
N GLN A 5 -8.03 -6.03 -5.44
CA GLN A 5 -7.77 -5.25 -6.64
C GLN A 5 -6.26 -5.12 -6.87
N ARG A 6 -5.85 -5.29 -8.13
CA ARG A 6 -4.48 -5.02 -8.53
C ARG A 6 -4.27 -3.52 -8.71
N VAL A 7 -3.17 -3.00 -8.15
CA VAL A 7 -2.83 -1.59 -8.20
C VAL A 7 -1.37 -1.42 -8.60
N SER A 8 -1.01 -0.20 -8.95
CA SER A 8 0.38 0.14 -9.24
C SER A 8 0.77 1.47 -8.61
N TRP A 9 2.04 1.64 -8.39
CA TRP A 9 2.63 2.89 -7.89
C TRP A 9 4.05 3.03 -8.44
N ILE A 10 4.62 4.22 -8.30
CA ILE A 10 6.00 4.47 -8.72
C ILE A 10 6.92 4.31 -7.51
N TYR A 11 7.92 3.47 -7.65
CA TYR A 11 8.95 3.26 -6.63
C TYR A 11 10.32 3.35 -7.27
N GLN A 12 11.12 4.31 -6.82
CA GLN A 12 12.46 4.58 -7.36
C GLN A 12 12.48 4.70 -8.89
N GLY A 13 11.50 5.43 -9.42
CA GLY A 13 11.38 5.67 -10.86
C GLY A 13 10.82 4.52 -11.68
N LYS A 14 10.43 3.41 -11.03
CA LYS A 14 9.86 2.25 -11.72
C LYS A 14 8.42 2.02 -11.28
N ARG A 15 7.59 1.60 -12.23
CA ARG A 15 6.21 1.20 -11.92
C ARG A 15 6.23 -0.16 -11.23
N THR A 16 5.66 -0.20 -10.05
CA THR A 16 5.58 -1.39 -9.22
C THR A 16 4.13 -1.80 -9.07
N PHE A 17 3.85 -3.09 -9.04
CA PHE A 17 2.50 -3.63 -8.94
C PHE A 17 2.31 -4.39 -7.65
N GLY A 18 1.07 -4.42 -7.19
CA GLY A 18 0.69 -5.19 -6.01
C GLY A 18 -0.81 -5.39 -5.94
N THR A 19 -1.25 -6.12 -4.94
CA THR A 19 -2.65 -6.42 -4.70
C THR A 19 -3.09 -5.83 -3.37
N VAL A 20 -4.24 -5.15 -3.36
CA VAL A 20 -4.82 -4.60 -2.14
C VAL A 20 -5.20 -5.76 -1.21
N THR A 21 -4.67 -5.75 0.00
CA THR A 21 -4.98 -6.77 1.01
C THR A 21 -5.96 -6.26 2.06
N ALA A 22 -5.95 -4.96 2.33
CA ALA A 22 -6.90 -4.34 3.26
C ALA A 22 -6.90 -2.83 3.08
N MET A 23 -7.97 -2.18 3.55
CA MET A 23 -8.05 -0.73 3.64
C MET A 23 -7.67 -0.33 5.06
N GLY A 24 -6.65 0.49 5.19
CA GLY A 24 -6.13 0.92 6.49
C GLY A 24 -6.81 2.16 7.07
N GLY A 25 -7.60 2.86 6.28
CA GLY A 25 -8.31 4.06 6.76
C GLY A 25 -7.38 5.24 7.00
N ALA A 26 -7.66 5.99 8.07
CA ALA A 26 -6.91 7.20 8.39
C ALA A 26 -5.49 6.92 8.91
N ARG A 27 -5.26 5.72 9.42
CA ARG A 27 -3.95 5.32 9.92
C ARG A 27 -3.80 3.81 9.83
N ALA A 28 -2.63 3.36 9.39
CA ALA A 28 -2.34 1.94 9.34
C ALA A 28 -0.87 1.69 9.69
N ALA A 29 -0.62 0.53 10.26
CA ALA A 29 0.73 0.08 10.56
C ALA A 29 0.92 -1.35 10.08
N ILE A 30 2.13 -1.64 9.60
CA ILE A 30 2.55 -2.99 9.24
C ILE A 30 3.91 -3.27 9.85
N LYS A 31 4.21 -4.55 9.99
CA LYS A 31 5.51 -4.98 10.46
C LYS A 31 6.50 -5.01 9.28
N SER A 32 7.63 -4.34 9.45
CA SER A 32 8.68 -4.35 8.42
C SER A 32 9.34 -5.73 8.35
N PRO A 33 9.73 -6.20 7.15
CA PRO A 33 10.52 -7.43 7.01
C PRO A 33 11.84 -7.40 7.74
N LYS A 34 12.37 -6.21 7.99
CA LYS A 34 13.63 -6.03 8.72
C LYS A 34 13.45 -5.86 10.22
N GLY A 35 12.25 -6.08 10.74
CA GLY A 35 11.88 -5.76 12.11
C GLY A 35 11.47 -4.29 12.23
N GLY A 36 10.77 -3.94 13.28
CA GLY A 36 10.19 -2.60 13.45
C GLY A 36 8.86 -2.44 12.76
N ASN A 37 8.24 -1.29 12.94
CA ASN A 37 6.91 -1.00 12.43
C ASN A 37 6.97 0.14 11.41
N ILE A 38 6.20 0.00 10.33
CA ILE A 38 5.97 1.07 9.37
C ILE A 38 4.57 1.60 9.62
N VAL A 39 4.46 2.91 9.86
CA VAL A 39 3.18 3.56 10.10
C VAL A 39 2.96 4.61 9.02
N ARG A 40 1.76 4.62 8.44
CA ARG A 40 1.32 5.65 7.50
C ARG A 40 0.05 6.30 8.02
N VAL A 41 -0.06 7.60 7.80
CA VAL A 41 -1.25 8.38 8.14
C VAL A 41 -1.84 8.90 6.85
N GLY A 42 -3.14 8.71 6.69
CA GLY A 42 -3.92 9.24 5.59
C GLY A 42 -5.03 10.13 6.12
N THR A 43 -6.01 10.42 5.28
CA THR A 43 -7.22 11.17 5.64
C THR A 43 -8.45 10.41 5.18
N ALA A 44 -9.64 10.88 5.54
CA ALA A 44 -10.89 10.28 5.05
C ALA A 44 -10.97 10.31 3.52
N ASP A 45 -10.46 11.37 2.89
CA ASP A 45 -10.46 11.53 1.44
C ASP A 45 -9.30 10.82 0.76
N ASP A 46 -8.24 10.52 1.50
CA ASP A 46 -7.04 9.87 0.98
C ASP A 46 -6.57 8.81 1.98
N PRO A 47 -7.33 7.70 2.11
CA PRO A 47 -7.04 6.68 3.11
C PRO A 47 -5.77 5.88 2.77
N VAL A 48 -5.17 5.31 3.80
CA VAL A 48 -4.05 4.38 3.64
C VAL A 48 -4.57 3.05 3.14
N VAL A 49 -3.86 2.46 2.19
CA VAL A 49 -4.18 1.16 1.60
C VAL A 49 -3.04 0.20 1.89
N LYS A 50 -3.38 -0.98 2.40
CA LYS A 50 -2.42 -2.07 2.61
C LYS A 50 -2.34 -2.91 1.35
N ILE A 51 -1.11 -3.13 0.87
CA ILE A 51 -0.87 -3.79 -0.40
C ILE A 51 0.20 -4.86 -0.20
N LYS A 52 0.09 -5.95 -0.95
CA LYS A 52 1.15 -6.95 -1.04
C LYS A 52 1.87 -6.74 -2.38
N SER A 53 3.17 -6.43 -2.32
CA SER A 53 3.97 -6.22 -3.52
C SER A 53 4.13 -7.52 -4.32
N GLU A 54 3.93 -7.45 -5.63
CA GLU A 54 4.10 -8.63 -6.49
C GLU A 54 5.57 -9.01 -6.67
N SER A 55 6.47 -8.03 -6.64
CA SER A 55 7.88 -8.29 -6.89
C SER A 55 8.60 -8.92 -5.69
N THR A 56 8.20 -8.57 -4.47
CA THR A 56 8.87 -9.03 -3.25
C THR A 56 8.00 -9.90 -2.36
N GLY A 57 6.68 -9.82 -2.51
CA GLY A 57 5.74 -10.46 -1.60
C GLY A 57 5.60 -9.77 -0.25
N ASN A 58 6.28 -8.65 -0.05
CA ASN A 58 6.27 -7.92 1.21
C ASN A 58 5.06 -6.98 1.31
N PRO A 59 4.56 -6.71 2.53
CA PRO A 59 3.50 -5.73 2.71
C PRO A 59 4.02 -4.31 2.48
N VAL A 60 3.15 -3.48 1.89
CA VAL A 60 3.45 -2.08 1.59
C VAL A 60 2.25 -1.24 2.01
N LEU A 61 2.52 -0.05 2.55
CA LEU A 61 1.50 0.94 2.85
C LEU A 61 1.64 2.11 1.90
N LYS A 62 0.55 2.47 1.24
CA LYS A 62 0.49 3.66 0.37
C LYS A 62 -0.83 4.35 0.60
N ARG A 63 -0.87 5.67 0.40
CA ARG A 63 -2.14 6.39 0.37
C ARG A 63 -2.81 6.16 -0.97
N ARG A 64 -4.15 6.19 -0.99
CA ARG A 64 -4.93 5.95 -2.20
C ARG A 64 -4.49 6.84 -3.36
N SER A 65 -4.16 8.11 -3.09
CA SER A 65 -3.70 9.06 -4.10
C SER A 65 -2.39 8.65 -4.78
N GLN A 66 -1.59 7.80 -4.14
CA GLN A 66 -0.32 7.32 -4.67
C GLN A 66 -0.48 6.08 -5.56
N LEU A 67 -1.69 5.55 -5.65
CA LEU A 67 -1.98 4.29 -6.34
C LEU A 67 -2.82 4.54 -7.59
N LYS A 68 -2.64 3.68 -8.58
CA LYS A 68 -3.48 3.62 -9.77
C LYS A 68 -4.01 2.19 -9.92
N ALA A 69 -5.24 2.07 -10.40
CA ALA A 69 -5.78 0.76 -10.77
C ALA A 69 -4.93 0.17 -11.90
N ALA A 70 -4.59 -1.08 -11.75
CA ALA A 70 -3.77 -1.76 -12.75
C ALA A 70 -4.60 -2.76 -13.55
#